data_5c480ddbcc42354827e1515666194a78
#
_entry.id   5c480ddbcc42354827e1515666194a78
#
_cell.length_a   1.000
_cell.length_b   1.000
_cell.length_c   1.000
_cell.angle_alpha   90.00
_cell.angle_beta   90.00
_cell.angle_gamma   90.00
#
_symmetry.space_group_name_H-M   'P 1'
#
loop_
_entity.id
_entity.type
_entity.pdbx_description
1 polymer ?
#
loop_
_entity_poly.entity_id
_entity_poly.type
_entity_poly.pdbx_seq_one_letter_code
_entity_poly.pdbx_strand_id
1 'polypeptide(L)'
;MNVIDRMKIFIKVANVQSFTKAADEMNIPKSTVSTAIQELENALTIRLLQRTTRQVSLTYEGQKYFERCQEIINDVEEAQNMFLHRPEQVKGKVQIGRAHV
;
A
#
# COMPACT_ATOMS: atom_id res chain seq x y z
N MET A 1 -12.61 2.49 -7.19
CA MET A 1 -11.43 2.17 -6.37
C MET A 1 -11.47 3.03 -5.12
N ASN A 2 -11.33 2.41 -3.97
CA ASN A 2 -11.39 3.16 -2.71
C ASN A 2 -10.00 3.66 -2.31
N VAL A 3 -9.94 4.44 -1.24
CA VAL A 3 -8.69 5.06 -0.82
C VAL A 3 -7.65 4.00 -0.41
N ILE A 4 -8.10 2.91 0.19
CA ILE A 4 -7.18 1.85 0.61
C ILE A 4 -6.49 1.24 -0.60
N ASP A 5 -7.24 0.99 -1.66
CA ASP A 5 -6.67 0.46 -2.90
C ASP A 5 -5.64 1.43 -3.48
N ARG A 6 -5.97 2.72 -3.47
CA ARG A 6 -5.04 3.73 -3.99
C ARG A 6 -3.77 3.80 -3.16
N MET A 7 -3.91 3.66 -1.84
CA MET A 7 -2.74 3.66 -0.96
C MET A 7 -1.85 2.46 -1.24
N LYS A 8 -2.44 1.30 -1.48
CA LYS A 8 -1.66 0.10 -1.82
C LYS A 8 -0.89 0.28 -3.12
N ILE A 9 -1.54 0.90 -4.10
CA ILE A 9 -0.89 1.18 -5.37
C ILE A 9 0.27 2.14 -5.18
N PHE A 10 0.05 3.19 -4.38
CA PHE A 10 1.09 4.16 -4.09
C PHE A 10 2.30 3.50 -3.43
N ILE A 11 2.05 2.64 -2.45
CA ILE A 11 3.13 1.92 -1.76
C ILE A 11 3.93 1.09 -2.77
N LYS A 12 3.23 0.40 -3.66
CA LYS A 12 3.91 -0.44 -4.65
C LYS A 12 4.78 0.41 -5.58
N VAL A 13 4.23 1.51 -6.09
CA VAL A 13 4.99 2.39 -6.98
C VAL A 13 6.23 2.93 -6.27
N ALA A 14 6.09 3.32 -5.01
CA ALA A 14 7.21 3.85 -4.25
C ALA A 14 8.29 2.79 -4.06
N ASN A 15 7.89 1.56 -3.79
CA ASN A 15 8.84 0.48 -3.55
C ASN A 15 9.58 0.07 -4.80
N VAL A 16 8.89 -0.06 -5.93
CA VAL A 16 9.53 -0.53 -7.15
C VAL A 16 10.02 0.60 -8.04
N GLN A 17 9.66 1.84 -7.69
CA GLN A 17 10.11 3.05 -8.38
C GLN A 17 9.81 3.05 -9.87
N SER A 18 8.66 2.50 -10.24
CA SER A 18 8.26 2.39 -11.63
C SER A 18 6.76 2.15 -11.72
N PHE A 19 6.08 2.93 -12.55
CA PHE A 19 4.65 2.74 -12.79
C PHE A 19 4.40 1.43 -13.52
N THR A 20 5.22 1.16 -14.52
CA THR A 20 5.07 -0.06 -15.32
C THR A 20 5.29 -1.30 -14.47
N LYS A 21 6.35 -1.29 -13.67
CA LYS A 21 6.66 -2.42 -12.83
C LYS A 21 5.58 -2.65 -11.78
N ALA A 22 5.08 -1.57 -11.19
CA ALA A 22 4.01 -1.67 -10.22
C ALA A 22 2.76 -2.29 -10.85
N ALA A 23 2.41 -1.84 -12.05
CA ALA A 23 1.25 -2.36 -12.76
C ALA A 23 1.42 -3.85 -13.04
N ASP A 24 2.60 -4.24 -13.49
CA ASP A 24 2.88 -5.65 -13.77
C ASP A 24 2.77 -6.50 -12.52
N GLU A 25 3.37 -6.04 -11.43
CA GLU A 25 3.36 -6.83 -10.18
C GLU A 25 1.98 -6.90 -9.55
N MET A 26 1.18 -5.88 -9.73
CA MET A 26 -0.18 -5.86 -9.18
C MET A 26 -1.20 -6.43 -10.15
N ASN A 27 -0.78 -6.72 -11.36
CA ASN A 27 -1.64 -7.30 -12.39
C ASN A 27 -2.82 -6.38 -12.73
N ILE A 28 -2.52 -5.09 -12.89
CA ILE A 28 -3.51 -4.09 -13.27
C ILE A 28 -2.94 -3.23 -14.39
N PRO A 29 -3.80 -2.53 -15.14
CA PRO A 29 -3.31 -1.66 -16.21
C PRO A 29 -2.47 -0.51 -15.66
N LYS A 30 -1.49 -0.10 -16.44
CA LYS A 30 -0.66 1.04 -16.05
C LYS A 30 -1.50 2.31 -15.88
N SER A 31 -2.54 2.46 -16.70
CA SER A 31 -3.43 3.62 -16.59
C SER A 31 -4.13 3.66 -15.25
N THR A 32 -4.45 2.49 -14.68
CA THR A 32 -5.06 2.42 -13.37
C THR A 32 -4.10 2.89 -12.30
N VAL A 33 -2.84 2.50 -12.43
CA VAL A 33 -1.80 2.94 -11.49
C VAL A 33 -1.67 4.47 -11.56
N SER A 34 -1.57 5.02 -12.76
CA SER A 34 -1.41 6.46 -12.94
C SER A 34 -2.60 7.23 -12.38
N THR A 35 -3.81 6.74 -12.63
CA THR A 35 -5.02 7.38 -12.14
C THR A 35 -5.07 7.36 -10.62
N ALA A 36 -4.71 6.24 -10.02
CA ALA A 36 -4.72 6.12 -8.56
C ALA A 36 -3.79 7.15 -7.92
N ILE A 37 -2.58 7.29 -8.46
CA ILE A 37 -1.61 8.24 -7.92
C ILE A 37 -2.13 9.67 -8.10
N GLN A 38 -2.67 9.96 -9.28
CA GLN A 38 -3.18 11.29 -9.55
C GLN A 38 -4.32 11.66 -8.62
N GLU A 39 -5.20 10.72 -8.35
CA GLU A 39 -6.33 10.96 -7.46
C GLU A 39 -5.86 11.20 -6.02
N LEU A 40 -4.86 10.46 -5.58
CA LEU A 40 -4.29 10.72 -4.26
C LEU A 40 -3.67 12.09 -4.17
N GLU A 41 -2.88 12.46 -5.17
CA GLU A 41 -2.23 13.77 -5.18
C GLU A 41 -3.26 14.90 -5.22
N ASN A 42 -4.31 14.71 -6.00
CA ASN A 42 -5.36 15.71 -6.09
C ASN A 42 -6.13 15.85 -4.78
N ALA A 43 -6.45 14.74 -4.15
CA ALA A 43 -7.20 14.77 -2.90
C ALA A 43 -6.39 15.43 -1.79
N LEU A 44 -5.10 15.20 -1.77
CA LEU A 44 -4.22 15.75 -0.74
C LEU A 44 -3.69 17.13 -1.10
N THR A 45 -3.81 17.51 -2.35
CA THR A 45 -3.32 18.79 -2.88
C THR A 45 -1.80 18.91 -2.69
N ILE A 46 -1.11 17.79 -2.82
CA ILE A 46 0.36 17.77 -2.74
C ILE A 46 0.91 16.80 -3.77
N ARG A 47 2.19 16.96 -4.05
CA ARG A 47 2.88 16.06 -4.94
C ARG A 47 3.51 14.96 -4.10
N LEU A 48 3.21 13.74 -4.42
CA LEU A 48 3.75 12.59 -3.69
C LEU A 48 4.98 12.01 -4.37
N LEU A 49 5.03 12.12 -5.69
CA LEU A 49 6.11 11.53 -6.47
C LEU A 49 6.78 12.58 -7.34
N GLN A 50 8.09 12.48 -7.42
CA GLN A 50 8.88 13.21 -8.39
C GLN A 50 9.13 12.27 -9.55
N ARG A 51 8.84 12.73 -10.76
CA ARG A 51 9.01 11.91 -11.96
C ARG A 51 10.10 12.51 -12.80
N THR A 52 11.22 11.82 -12.85
CA THR A 52 12.29 12.22 -13.73
C THR A 52 12.18 11.38 -14.99
N THR A 53 13.08 11.60 -15.93
CA THR A 53 13.08 10.85 -17.16
C THR A 53 13.42 9.39 -16.95
N ARG A 54 14.04 9.08 -15.81
CA ARG A 54 14.49 7.72 -15.61
C ARG A 54 13.80 7.00 -14.50
N GLN A 55 13.44 7.70 -13.47
CA GLN A 55 13.07 7.03 -12.25
C GLN A 55 12.03 7.82 -11.48
N VAL A 56 11.18 7.11 -10.77
CA VAL A 56 10.17 7.69 -9.90
C VAL A 56 10.71 7.65 -8.48
N SER A 57 10.60 8.76 -7.78
CA SER A 57 11.03 8.81 -6.38
C SER A 57 10.02 9.62 -5.58
N LEU A 58 10.10 9.50 -4.26
CA LEU A 58 9.18 10.20 -3.38
C LEU A 58 9.62 11.65 -3.17
N THR A 59 8.64 12.55 -3.08
CA THR A 59 8.90 13.88 -2.57
C THR A 59 9.04 13.80 -1.06
N TYR A 60 9.37 14.92 -0.43
CA TYR A 60 9.44 14.97 1.04
C TYR A 60 8.07 14.59 1.63
N GLU A 61 7.01 15.21 1.13
CA GLU A 61 5.65 14.89 1.59
C GLU A 61 5.29 13.45 1.26
N GLY A 62 5.73 12.99 0.07
CA GLY A 62 5.48 11.61 -0.34
C GLY A 62 6.10 10.61 0.60
N GLN A 63 7.31 10.90 1.10
CA GLN A 63 7.97 10.01 2.04
C GLN A 63 7.17 9.89 3.34
N LYS A 64 6.69 11.01 3.85
CA LYS A 64 5.90 11.00 5.07
C LYS A 64 4.58 10.27 4.87
N TYR A 65 3.93 10.50 3.75
CA TYR A 65 2.68 9.83 3.44
C TYR A 65 2.90 8.34 3.25
N PHE A 66 4.00 7.98 2.62
CA PHE A 66 4.36 6.58 2.40
C PHE A 66 4.49 5.83 3.73
N GLU A 67 5.21 6.41 4.67
CA GLU A 67 5.39 5.79 5.99
C GLU A 67 4.06 5.59 6.69
N ARG A 68 3.20 6.59 6.61
CA ARG A 68 1.90 6.50 7.24
C ARG A 68 1.00 5.48 6.56
N CYS A 69 1.06 5.44 5.23
CA CYS A 69 0.29 4.46 4.47
C CYS A 69 0.69 3.04 4.82
N GLN A 70 1.98 2.80 4.99
CA GLN A 70 2.44 1.46 5.36
C GLN A 70 1.88 1.03 6.70
N GLU A 71 1.85 1.94 7.66
CA GLU A 71 1.27 1.63 8.96
C GLU A 71 -0.21 1.29 8.84
N ILE A 72 -0.94 2.10 8.09
CA ILE A 72 -2.38 1.91 7.92
C ILE A 72 -2.69 0.60 7.21
N ILE A 73 -1.96 0.33 6.13
CA ILE A 73 -2.18 -0.89 5.36
C ILE A 73 -1.83 -2.13 6.18
N ASN A 74 -0.75 -2.05 6.95
CA ASN A 74 -0.41 -3.16 7.84
C ASN A 74 -1.53 -3.41 8.85
N ASP A 75 -2.12 -2.35 9.39
CA ASP A 75 -3.22 -2.48 10.33
C ASP A 75 -4.44 -3.11 9.67
N VAL A 76 -4.74 -2.69 8.45
CA VAL A 76 -5.87 -3.25 7.70
C VAL A 76 -5.65 -4.75 7.46
N GLU A 77 -4.46 -5.11 7.02
CA GLU A 77 -4.15 -6.51 6.73
C GLU A 77 -4.15 -7.36 7.99
N GLU A 78 -3.66 -6.79 9.07
CA GLU A 78 -3.67 -7.49 10.34
C GLU A 78 -5.10 -7.76 10.81
N ALA A 79 -5.97 -6.76 10.66
CA ALA A 79 -7.37 -6.92 11.02
C ALA A 79 -8.04 -8.00 10.19
N GLN A 80 -7.74 -8.03 8.90
CA GLN A 80 -8.29 -9.05 8.01
C GLN A 80 -7.78 -10.42 8.41
N ASN A 81 -6.49 -10.53 8.69
CA ASN A 81 -5.88 -11.80 9.02
C ASN A 81 -6.40 -12.39 10.32
N MET A 82 -6.85 -11.56 11.24
CA MET A 82 -7.41 -12.04 12.49
C MET A 82 -8.55 -13.02 12.25
N PHE A 83 -9.30 -12.84 11.18
CA PHE A 83 -10.47 -13.65 10.91
C PHE A 83 -10.30 -14.60 9.73
N LEU A 84 -9.30 -14.36 8.89
CA LEU A 84 -9.05 -15.22 7.74
C LEU A 84 -8.19 -16.42 8.08
N HIS A 85 -7.29 -16.26 9.04
CA HIS A 85 -6.42 -17.35 9.43
C HIS A 85 -7.17 -18.35 10.29
N ARG A 86 -6.90 -19.60 10.06
CA ARG A 86 -7.59 -20.65 10.76
C ARG A 86 -6.86 -21.01 12.05
N PRO A 87 -7.59 -21.51 13.03
CA PRO A 87 -6.97 -21.91 14.29
C PRO A 87 -5.85 -22.91 14.13
N GLU A 88 -5.95 -23.75 13.16
CA GLU A 88 -4.91 -24.73 12.96
C GLU A 88 -3.58 -24.11 12.62
N GLN A 89 -3.58 -22.89 12.16
CA GLN A 89 -2.36 -22.20 11.87
C GLN A 89 -1.81 -21.53 13.08
N VAL A 90 -2.67 -21.28 14.01
CA VAL A 90 -2.29 -20.61 15.19
C VAL A 90 -1.75 -21.54 16.20
N LYS A 91 -2.26 -22.65 16.11
CA LYS A 91 -1.93 -23.56 17.05
C LYS A 91 -0.79 -23.36 17.82
N GLY A 92 -1.04 -23.04 18.08
CA GLY A 92 -0.36 -22.68 18.67
C GLY A 92 -0.47 -21.62 19.24
N LYS A 93 -0.74 -21.67 18.91
CA LYS A 93 -0.81 -20.89 19.36
C LYS A 93 -1.33 -20.10 19.96
N VAL A 94 -1.49 -20.21 19.79
CA VAL A 94 -2.18 -19.75 20.26
C VAL A 94 -2.42 -19.03 20.72
N GLN A 95 -2.48 -19.12 20.68
CA GLN A 95 -2.97 -18.71 21.06
C GLN A 95 -3.23 -17.98 21.51
N ILE A 96 -3.17 -18.16 21.47
CA ILE A 96 -3.60 -17.69 21.81
C ILE A 96 -3.61 -16.89 22.34
N GLY A 97 -3.42 -16.78 22.17
CA GLY A 97 -3.63 -16.28 22.69
C GLY A 97 -3.53 -15.44 23.00
N ARG A 98 -3.39 -15.41 22.99
CA ARG A 98 -3.62 -14.87 23.32
C ARG A 98 -4.10 -14.36 23.67
N ALA A 99 -4.14 -14.67 23.42
CA ALA A 99 -4.82 -14.41 23.61
C ALA A 99 -5.11 -13.93 23.89
N HIS A 100 -5.05 -13.98 23.77
CA HIS A 100 -5.56 -13.72 23.96
C HIS A 100 -5.91 -13.21 24.18
N VAL A 101 -5.89 -13.30 23.92
CA VAL A 101 -6.32 -13.10 24.03
C VAL A 101 -6.51 -12.76 24.23
#